data_00b9201605c07f97ffabe6e53bb5ee58
#
_entry.id   00b9201605c07f97ffabe6e53bb5ee58
#
_cell.length_a   1.000
_cell.length_b   1.000
_cell.length_c   1.000
_cell.angle_alpha   90.00
_cell.angle_beta   90.00
_cell.angle_gamma   90.00
#
_symmetry.space_group_name_H-M   'P 1'
#
loop_
_entity.id
_entity.type
_entity.pdbx_description
1 polymer ?
#
loop_
_entity_poly.entity_id
_entity_poly.type
_entity_poly.pdbx_seq_one_letter_code
_entity_poly.pdbx_strand_id
1 'polypeptide(L)'
;MLWRRPPVREYSYQLEIAEIGTMVLRPETPVAAALRELAEELGLIASPEAVLGLLDDYPTRSGYLITPVILWAANGRTLRPNPDEVASVHRIGLDTILADDAFDFTVIPESTRRVVRFHAREGLIHAPTAALIYQFREVLAGRETRVHELEQPVFAWK
;
A
#
# COMPACT_ATOMS: atom_id res chain seq x y z
N MET A 1 -3.24 -8.73 16.74
CA MET A 1 -3.72 -7.72 15.78
C MET A 1 -5.19 -7.98 15.51
N LEU A 2 -6.10 -7.06 15.84
CA LEU A 2 -7.55 -7.26 15.65
C LEU A 2 -7.95 -6.65 14.30
N TRP A 3 -7.97 -7.49 13.27
CA TRP A 3 -8.55 -7.14 11.97
C TRP A 3 -10.07 -7.15 12.06
N ARG A 4 -10.72 -6.02 11.75
CA ARG A 4 -12.17 -5.93 11.63
C ARG A 4 -12.55 -6.14 10.17
N ARG A 5 -13.16 -7.29 9.84
CA ARG A 5 -13.77 -7.48 8.52
C ARG A 5 -14.93 -6.47 8.34
N PRO A 6 -14.96 -5.70 7.24
CA PRO A 6 -16.14 -4.94 6.90
C PRO A 6 -17.32 -5.88 6.61
N PRO A 7 -18.57 -5.47 6.88
CA PRO A 7 -19.75 -6.29 6.59
C PRO A 7 -19.83 -6.57 5.09
N VAL A 8 -20.01 -7.85 4.76
CA VAL A 8 -20.14 -8.32 3.38
C VAL A 8 -21.46 -7.79 2.81
N ARG A 9 -21.39 -6.71 2.04
CA ARG A 9 -22.40 -6.32 1.05
C ARG A 9 -21.71 -6.33 -0.30
N GLU A 10 -22.44 -6.71 -1.36
CA GLU A 10 -21.95 -6.67 -2.76
C GLU A 10 -21.55 -5.25 -3.16
N TYR A 11 -20.30 -4.90 -2.90
CA TYR A 11 -19.67 -3.68 -3.37
C TYR A 11 -18.49 -4.04 -4.26
N SER A 12 -18.37 -3.38 -5.40
CA SER A 12 -17.11 -3.37 -6.15
C SER A 12 -16.08 -2.60 -5.31
N TYR A 13 -15.24 -3.34 -4.58
CA TYR A 13 -14.17 -2.77 -3.78
C TYR A 13 -13.06 -2.27 -4.71
N GLN A 14 -12.71 -1.02 -4.58
CA GLN A 14 -11.52 -0.45 -5.20
C GLN A 14 -10.54 -0.07 -4.10
N LEU A 15 -9.32 -0.57 -4.21
CA LEU A 15 -8.22 -0.12 -3.36
C LEU A 15 -7.60 1.11 -4.01
N GLU A 16 -7.61 2.22 -3.31
CA GLU A 16 -6.87 3.42 -3.71
C GLU A 16 -5.52 3.37 -3.00
N ILE A 17 -4.44 3.27 -3.80
CA ILE A 17 -3.08 3.26 -3.31
C ILE A 17 -2.46 4.61 -3.67
N ALA A 18 -2.18 5.39 -2.64
CA ALA A 18 -1.25 6.49 -2.76
C ALA A 18 0.09 6.05 -2.15
N GLU A 19 1.18 6.22 -2.87
CA GLU A 19 2.52 6.11 -2.28
C GLU A 19 2.74 7.35 -1.43
N ILE A 20 2.50 7.21 -0.13
CA ILE A 20 2.75 8.25 0.84
C ILE A 20 4.13 7.99 1.43
N GLY A 21 5.12 8.69 0.91
CA GLY A 21 6.50 8.66 1.40
C GLY A 21 6.73 9.74 2.44
N THR A 22 6.53 9.42 3.74
CA THR A 22 6.74 10.39 4.80
C THR A 22 8.14 10.32 5.39
N MET A 23 8.84 11.42 5.35
CA MET A 23 9.98 11.67 6.25
C MET A 23 9.43 12.30 7.53
N VAL A 24 9.23 11.49 8.58
CA VAL A 24 8.71 11.98 9.87
C VAL A 24 9.77 12.83 10.55
N LEU A 25 9.62 14.14 10.48
CA LEU A 25 10.40 15.13 11.25
C LEU A 25 9.69 15.54 12.56
N ARG A 26 8.54 14.95 12.87
CA ARG A 26 7.75 15.27 14.07
C ARG A 26 7.43 13.98 14.84
N PRO A 27 7.22 14.05 16.15
CA PRO A 27 6.74 12.93 16.96
C PRO A 27 5.25 12.70 16.66
N GLU A 28 4.95 12.08 15.52
CA GLU A 28 3.62 11.79 15.01
C GLU A 28 3.45 10.28 14.89
N THR A 29 2.27 9.76 15.20
CA THR A 29 1.98 8.33 14.99
C THR A 29 1.82 8.03 13.51
N PRO A 30 2.10 6.78 13.04
CA PRO A 30 1.87 6.41 11.64
C PRO A 30 0.45 6.69 11.15
N VAL A 31 -0.56 6.50 12.02
CA VAL A 31 -1.96 6.79 11.71
C VAL A 31 -2.18 8.29 11.54
N ALA A 32 -1.65 9.12 12.43
CA ALA A 32 -1.81 10.57 12.33
C ALA A 32 -1.14 11.11 11.07
N ALA A 33 0.09 10.63 10.77
CA ALA A 33 0.82 10.98 9.55
C ALA A 33 0.01 10.60 8.30
N ALA A 34 -0.47 9.36 8.21
CA ALA A 34 -1.25 8.89 7.06
C ALA A 34 -2.55 9.70 6.84
N LEU A 35 -3.26 10.06 7.92
CA LEU A 35 -4.47 10.87 7.82
C LEU A 35 -4.18 12.31 7.37
N ARG A 36 -3.09 12.88 7.82
CA ARG A 36 -2.63 14.22 7.41
C ARG A 36 -2.25 14.23 5.93
N GLU A 37 -1.42 13.30 5.50
CA GLU A 37 -0.95 13.20 4.11
C GLU A 37 -2.09 12.86 3.16
N LEU A 38 -3.03 12.00 3.55
CA LEU A 38 -4.24 11.74 2.79
C LEU A 38 -5.04 13.04 2.51
N ALA A 39 -5.10 13.93 3.50
CA ALA A 39 -5.76 15.22 3.35
C ALA A 39 -4.95 16.20 2.50
N GLU A 40 -3.63 16.26 2.69
CA GLU A 40 -2.72 17.17 1.98
C GLU A 40 -2.55 16.75 0.52
N GLU A 41 -2.30 15.46 0.26
CA GLU A 41 -1.98 14.96 -1.07
C GLU A 41 -3.23 14.66 -1.92
N LEU A 42 -4.28 14.08 -1.31
CA LEU A 42 -5.47 13.62 -2.04
C LEU A 42 -6.73 14.45 -1.76
N GLY A 43 -6.65 15.45 -0.88
CA GLY A 43 -7.80 16.26 -0.48
C GLY A 43 -8.89 15.45 0.23
N LEU A 44 -8.55 14.27 0.76
CA LEU A 44 -9.49 13.37 1.41
C LEU A 44 -9.35 13.43 2.93
N ILE A 45 -10.31 14.06 3.60
CA ILE A 45 -10.36 14.11 5.06
C ILE A 45 -11.04 12.83 5.57
N ALA A 46 -10.27 12.00 6.27
CA ALA A 46 -10.75 10.81 6.95
C ALA A 46 -10.55 10.92 8.46
N SER A 47 -11.37 10.21 9.22
CA SER A 47 -11.25 10.15 10.68
C SER A 47 -10.52 8.87 11.11
N PRO A 48 -9.97 8.80 12.33
CA PRO A 48 -9.29 7.60 12.83
C PRO A 48 -10.14 6.32 12.79
N GLU A 49 -11.47 6.47 12.86
CA GLU A 49 -12.40 5.33 12.77
C GLU A 49 -12.42 4.68 11.38
N ALA A 50 -11.95 5.40 10.35
CA ALA A 50 -11.78 4.86 9.01
C ALA A 50 -10.58 3.92 8.89
N VAL A 51 -9.66 3.92 9.86
CA VAL A 51 -8.50 3.05 9.85
C VAL A 51 -8.89 1.62 10.14
N LEU A 52 -8.63 0.73 9.18
CA LEU A 52 -8.85 -0.71 9.31
C LEU A 52 -7.70 -1.41 10.04
N GLY A 53 -6.49 -0.92 9.87
CA GLY A 53 -5.29 -1.47 10.50
C GLY A 53 -4.00 -0.98 9.84
N LEU A 54 -2.89 -1.48 10.36
CA LEU A 54 -1.56 -1.26 9.82
C LEU A 54 -1.03 -2.58 9.27
N LEU A 55 -0.28 -2.52 8.19
CA LEU A 55 0.56 -3.63 7.75
C LEU A 55 1.92 -3.56 8.45
N ASP A 56 2.78 -4.52 8.17
CA ASP A 56 4.13 -4.54 8.74
C ASP A 56 4.98 -3.42 8.14
N ASP A 57 5.91 -2.95 8.94
CA ASP A 57 6.94 -2.03 8.48
C ASP A 57 7.77 -2.66 7.34
N TYR A 58 7.99 -1.89 6.30
CA TYR A 58 8.81 -2.27 5.16
C TYR A 58 10.07 -1.38 5.07
N PRO A 59 11.27 -1.94 5.32
CA PRO A 59 12.51 -1.18 5.20
C PRO A 59 12.91 -1.04 3.71
N THR A 60 13.11 0.19 3.28
CA THR A 60 13.58 0.47 1.92
C THR A 60 15.11 0.46 1.83
N ARG A 61 15.65 0.22 0.63
CA ARG A 61 17.10 0.31 0.38
C ARG A 61 17.65 1.73 0.49
N SER A 62 16.81 2.74 0.31
CA SER A 62 17.15 4.15 0.53
C SER A 62 17.22 4.55 2.01
N GLY A 63 16.94 3.60 2.94
CA GLY A 63 17.03 3.83 4.38
C GLY A 63 15.76 4.34 5.04
N TYR A 64 14.64 4.39 4.32
CA TYR A 64 13.34 4.73 4.90
C TYR A 64 12.64 3.50 5.44
N LEU A 65 11.76 3.72 6.41
CA LEU A 65 10.84 2.72 6.94
C LEU A 65 9.42 3.13 6.58
N ILE A 66 8.74 2.30 5.78
CA ILE A 66 7.35 2.54 5.38
C ILE A 66 6.44 1.76 6.32
N THR A 67 5.52 2.45 7.00
CA THR A 67 4.46 1.83 7.81
C THR A 67 3.12 2.01 7.09
N PRO A 68 2.60 1.00 6.38
CA PRO A 68 1.36 1.14 5.63
C PRO A 68 0.14 1.19 6.55
N VAL A 69 -0.70 2.19 6.36
CA VAL A 69 -1.98 2.34 7.07
C VAL A 69 -3.12 2.07 6.10
N ILE A 70 -3.94 1.07 6.40
CA ILE A 70 -5.10 0.72 5.58
C ILE A 70 -6.32 1.47 6.09
N LEU A 71 -6.95 2.23 5.20
CA LEU A 71 -8.15 3.00 5.51
C LEU A 71 -9.34 2.53 4.68
N TRP A 72 -10.53 2.71 5.24
CA TRP A 72 -11.79 2.55 4.53
C TRP A 72 -12.34 3.91 4.11
N ALA A 73 -12.21 4.25 2.82
CA ALA A 73 -12.84 5.43 2.27
C ALA A 73 -14.27 5.07 1.85
N ALA A 74 -15.27 5.45 2.66
CA ALA A 74 -16.67 5.20 2.35
C ALA A 74 -17.08 5.94 1.07
N ASN A 75 -17.60 5.16 0.12
CA ASN A 75 -18.38 5.53 -1.06
C ASN A 75 -18.16 6.93 -1.68
N GLY A 76 -17.49 6.96 -2.82
CA GLY A 76 -17.64 8.05 -3.79
C GLY A 76 -17.03 9.39 -3.38
N ARG A 77 -16.14 9.43 -2.42
CA ARG A 77 -15.41 10.66 -2.12
C ARG A 77 -14.55 11.02 -3.32
N THR A 78 -14.79 12.20 -3.86
CA THR A 78 -14.00 12.73 -4.97
C THR A 78 -12.62 13.07 -4.43
N LEU A 79 -11.60 12.36 -4.89
CA LEU A 79 -10.22 12.72 -4.64
C LEU A 79 -9.89 14.03 -5.36
N ARG A 80 -9.08 14.84 -4.73
CA ARG A 80 -8.52 16.08 -5.28
C ARG A 80 -7.01 16.03 -5.11
N PRO A 81 -6.29 15.26 -5.98
CA PRO A 81 -4.86 15.11 -5.90
C PRO A 81 -4.17 16.47 -5.99
N ASN A 82 -3.20 16.70 -5.12
CA ASN A 82 -2.30 17.85 -5.22
C ASN A 82 -1.32 17.62 -6.38
N PRO A 83 -1.37 18.40 -7.47
CA PRO A 83 -0.55 18.15 -8.66
C PRO A 83 0.95 18.35 -8.42
N ASP A 84 1.33 19.03 -7.34
CA ASP A 84 2.73 19.27 -7.00
C ASP A 84 3.38 18.06 -6.28
N GLU A 85 2.56 17.16 -5.72
CA GLU A 85 3.01 16.02 -4.92
C GLU A 85 2.55 14.68 -5.48
N VAL A 86 1.37 14.64 -6.13
CA VAL A 86 0.76 13.41 -6.62
C VAL A 86 0.78 13.37 -8.14
N ALA A 87 1.68 12.56 -8.69
CA ALA A 87 1.80 12.40 -10.14
C ALA A 87 0.60 11.62 -10.74
N SER A 88 0.09 10.61 -10.02
CA SER A 88 -1.05 9.81 -10.48
C SER A 88 -1.74 9.10 -9.31
N VAL A 89 -3.04 8.82 -9.48
CA VAL A 89 -3.83 7.99 -8.56
C VAL A 89 -4.25 6.73 -9.29
N HIS A 90 -3.88 5.57 -8.74
CA HIS A 90 -4.21 4.27 -9.30
C HIS A 90 -5.36 3.63 -8.53
N ARG A 91 -6.39 3.19 -9.25
CA ARG A 91 -7.54 2.47 -8.70
C ARG A 91 -7.44 1.01 -9.10
N ILE A 92 -7.13 0.17 -8.12
CA ILE A 92 -6.94 -1.26 -8.33
C ILE A 92 -8.07 -2.03 -7.67
N GLY A 93 -8.81 -2.79 -8.46
CA GLY A 93 -9.89 -3.63 -7.93
C GLY A 93 -9.38 -4.78 -7.07
N LEU A 94 -10.11 -5.16 -6.05
CA LEU A 94 -9.77 -6.33 -5.23
C LEU A 94 -9.75 -7.63 -6.04
N ASP A 95 -10.57 -7.76 -7.07
CA ASP A 95 -10.54 -8.86 -8.03
C ASP A 95 -9.16 -9.01 -8.70
N THR A 96 -8.54 -7.89 -9.07
CA THR A 96 -7.19 -7.87 -9.64
C THR A 96 -6.14 -8.30 -8.60
N ILE A 97 -6.25 -7.82 -7.37
CA ILE A 97 -5.29 -8.15 -6.29
C ILE A 97 -5.41 -9.61 -5.87
N LEU A 98 -6.63 -10.16 -5.88
CA LEU A 98 -6.92 -11.52 -5.43
C LEU A 98 -6.75 -12.58 -6.54
N ALA A 99 -6.51 -12.18 -7.78
CA ALA A 99 -6.27 -13.11 -8.88
C ALA A 99 -5.04 -13.99 -8.61
N ASP A 100 -5.09 -15.25 -9.07
CA ASP A 100 -4.02 -16.22 -8.81
C ASP A 100 -2.68 -15.82 -9.44
N ASP A 101 -2.73 -15.15 -10.58
CA ASP A 101 -1.61 -14.66 -11.37
C ASP A 101 -1.23 -13.21 -11.07
N ALA A 102 -1.85 -12.58 -10.07
CA ALA A 102 -1.62 -11.19 -9.72
C ALA A 102 -0.17 -10.90 -9.29
N PHE A 103 0.52 -11.88 -8.72
CA PHE A 103 1.89 -11.71 -8.22
C PHE A 103 2.82 -12.79 -8.73
N ASP A 104 4.04 -12.38 -9.03
CA ASP A 104 5.16 -13.29 -9.21
C ASP A 104 6.39 -12.85 -8.41
N PHE A 105 7.38 -13.73 -8.34
CA PHE A 105 8.61 -13.51 -7.61
C PHE A 105 9.81 -13.77 -8.52
N THR A 106 10.75 -12.86 -8.50
CA THR A 106 12.02 -13.01 -9.24
C THR A 106 13.20 -12.80 -8.30
N VAL A 107 14.39 -13.00 -8.81
CA VAL A 107 15.66 -12.72 -8.13
C VAL A 107 16.48 -11.74 -8.96
N ILE A 108 17.35 -11.00 -8.31
CA ILE A 108 18.32 -10.10 -8.94
C ILE A 108 19.73 -10.54 -8.56
N PRO A 109 20.74 -10.31 -9.42
CA PRO A 109 22.13 -10.71 -9.14
C PRO A 109 22.68 -10.09 -7.85
N GLU A 110 22.19 -8.92 -7.47
CA GLU A 110 22.68 -8.12 -6.34
C GLU A 110 22.15 -8.57 -4.99
N SER A 111 21.16 -9.49 -4.96
CA SER A 111 20.55 -9.95 -3.71
C SER A 111 20.07 -11.40 -3.79
N THR A 112 20.19 -12.12 -2.68
CA THR A 112 19.59 -13.46 -2.50
C THR A 112 18.11 -13.41 -2.15
N ARG A 113 17.57 -12.22 -1.84
CA ARG A 113 16.17 -12.01 -1.51
C ARG A 113 15.32 -11.97 -2.78
N ARG A 114 14.08 -12.40 -2.68
CA ARG A 114 13.15 -12.36 -3.81
C ARG A 114 12.56 -10.97 -3.97
N VAL A 115 12.48 -10.52 -5.21
CA VAL A 115 11.74 -9.31 -5.61
C VAL A 115 10.32 -9.72 -5.97
N VAL A 116 9.31 -9.16 -5.30
CA VAL A 116 7.91 -9.33 -5.67
C VAL A 116 7.51 -8.33 -6.74
N ARG A 117 6.70 -8.81 -7.70
CA ARG A 117 6.10 -7.98 -8.74
C ARG A 117 4.58 -8.17 -8.74
N PHE A 118 3.86 -7.10 -8.94
CA PHE A 118 2.41 -7.12 -9.04
C PHE A 118 1.97 -6.77 -10.46
N HIS A 119 1.18 -7.64 -11.07
CA HIS A 119 0.66 -7.49 -12.42
C HIS A 119 -0.65 -6.69 -12.38
N ALA A 120 -0.54 -5.36 -12.38
CA ALA A 120 -1.67 -4.48 -12.51
C ALA A 120 -2.12 -4.38 -13.98
N ARG A 121 -3.37 -3.98 -14.24
CA ARG A 121 -3.88 -3.79 -15.60
C ARG A 121 -3.08 -2.75 -16.39
N GLU A 122 -2.53 -1.76 -15.70
CA GLU A 122 -1.79 -0.63 -16.28
C GLU A 122 -0.29 -0.92 -16.42
N GLY A 123 0.18 -2.09 -15.95
CA GLY A 123 1.58 -2.46 -16.03
C GLY A 123 2.09 -3.21 -14.80
N LEU A 124 3.42 -3.34 -14.75
CA LEU A 124 4.09 -4.10 -13.71
C LEU A 124 4.54 -3.16 -12.58
N ILE A 125 4.04 -3.40 -11.38
CA ILE A 125 4.41 -2.68 -10.17
C ILE A 125 5.44 -3.51 -9.41
N HIS A 126 6.49 -2.85 -8.91
CA HIS A 126 7.58 -3.47 -8.17
C HIS A 126 7.54 -3.09 -6.67
N ALA A 127 8.34 -3.79 -5.86
CA ALA A 127 8.55 -3.39 -4.47
C ALA A 127 9.24 -1.99 -4.39
N PRO A 128 8.90 -1.15 -3.38
CA PRO A 128 8.13 -1.47 -2.18
C PRO A 128 6.63 -1.67 -2.39
N THR A 129 5.98 -0.92 -3.27
CA THR A 129 4.53 -0.93 -3.45
C THR A 129 3.94 -2.32 -3.68
N ALA A 130 4.56 -3.14 -4.54
CA ALA A 130 4.10 -4.52 -4.77
C ALA A 130 4.16 -5.38 -3.49
N ALA A 131 5.14 -5.16 -2.61
CA ALA A 131 5.25 -5.90 -1.35
C ALA A 131 4.11 -5.54 -0.39
N LEU A 132 3.73 -4.25 -0.33
CA LEU A 132 2.64 -3.77 0.50
C LEU A 132 1.30 -4.31 0.01
N ILE A 133 1.04 -4.28 -1.31
CA ILE A 133 -0.18 -4.85 -1.91
C ILE A 133 -0.22 -6.38 -1.69
N TYR A 134 0.91 -7.05 -1.82
CA TYR A 134 1.01 -8.49 -1.58
C TYR A 134 0.66 -8.83 -0.13
N GLN A 135 1.20 -8.11 0.85
CA GLN A 135 0.84 -8.31 2.25
C GLN A 135 -0.63 -8.03 2.51
N PHE A 136 -1.20 -6.99 1.90
CA PHE A 136 -2.63 -6.71 2.00
C PHE A 136 -3.48 -7.87 1.46
N ARG A 137 -3.13 -8.44 0.29
CA ARG A 137 -3.76 -9.64 -0.25
C ARG A 137 -3.72 -10.80 0.76
N GLU A 138 -2.57 -11.03 1.36
CA GLU A 138 -2.39 -12.11 2.33
C GLU A 138 -3.28 -11.92 3.57
N VAL A 139 -3.37 -10.71 4.07
CA VAL A 139 -4.27 -10.34 5.18
C VAL A 139 -5.74 -10.57 4.80
N LEU A 140 -6.16 -10.18 3.60
CA LEU A 140 -7.52 -10.43 3.11
C LEU A 140 -7.84 -11.92 3.03
N ALA A 141 -6.84 -12.74 2.71
CA ALA A 141 -6.94 -14.20 2.68
C ALA A 141 -6.80 -14.87 4.07
N GLY A 142 -6.65 -14.07 5.13
CA GLY A 142 -6.48 -14.56 6.51
C GLY A 142 -5.11 -15.14 6.81
N ARG A 143 -4.08 -14.81 6.03
CA ARG A 143 -2.70 -15.28 6.21
C ARG A 143 -1.83 -14.19 6.84
N GLU A 144 -0.93 -14.59 7.73
CA GLU A 144 0.04 -13.71 8.40
C GLU A 144 1.39 -13.79 7.67
N THR A 145 1.47 -13.18 6.49
CA THR A 145 2.68 -13.18 5.66
C THR A 145 3.52 -11.93 5.94
N ARG A 146 4.82 -12.12 6.21
CA ARG A 146 5.79 -11.04 6.39
C ARG A 146 6.41 -10.66 5.05
N VAL A 147 6.69 -9.37 4.85
CA VAL A 147 7.20 -8.84 3.57
C VAL A 147 8.51 -8.07 3.70
N HIS A 148 9.00 -7.83 4.92
CA HIS A 148 10.24 -7.09 5.18
C HIS A 148 11.51 -7.74 4.57
N GLU A 149 11.44 -9.03 4.24
CA GLU A 149 12.51 -9.75 3.56
C GLU A 149 12.45 -9.69 2.03
N LEU A 150 11.37 -9.12 1.47
CA LEU A 150 11.27 -8.96 0.03
C LEU A 150 12.17 -7.83 -0.44
N GLU A 151 12.86 -8.07 -1.56
CA GLU A 151 13.85 -7.15 -2.11
C GLU A 151 13.20 -6.15 -3.05
N GLN A 152 13.83 -4.99 -3.18
CA GLN A 152 13.51 -4.00 -4.19
C GLN A 152 14.35 -4.22 -5.45
N PRO A 153 13.85 -3.93 -6.65
CA PRO A 153 14.67 -3.94 -7.86
C PRO A 153 15.75 -2.84 -7.77
N VAL A 154 16.88 -3.06 -8.44
CA VAL A 154 18.06 -2.17 -8.36
C VAL A 154 17.73 -0.70 -8.69
N PHE A 155 16.83 -0.46 -9.63
CA PHE A 155 16.42 0.90 -10.00
C PHE A 155 15.67 1.64 -8.87
N ALA A 156 15.11 0.93 -7.90
CA ALA A 156 14.42 1.50 -6.74
C ALA A 156 15.35 1.72 -5.53
N TRP A 157 16.67 1.52 -5.69
CA TRP A 157 17.64 1.71 -4.60
C TRP A 157 18.19 3.14 -4.51
N LYS A 158 17.78 4.03 -5.42
CA LYS A 158 18.31 5.41 -5.52
C LYS A 158 17.42 6.39 -4.79
#